data_f46d4a5ef2629685c0b3e41c8ac881a9
#
_entry.id   f46d4a5ef2629685c0b3e41c8ac881a9
#
_cell.length_a   1.000
_cell.length_b   1.000
_cell.length_c   1.000
_cell.angle_alpha   90.00
_cell.angle_beta   90.00
_cell.angle_gamma   90.00
#
_symmetry.space_group_name_H-M   'P 1'
#
loop_
_entity.id
_entity.type
_entity.pdbx_description
1 polymer ?
#
loop_
_entity_poly.entity_id
_entity_poly.type
_entity_poly.pdbx_seq_one_letter_code
_entity_poly.pdbx_strand_id
1 'polypeptide(L)'
;MSFQRNMDGQHFCPDNSGYAEKRVQSYYFFSYLANFQRVSSLFSRRFNYFSFLSSSFPTDFTDFTDLFCIFASRKQNIVKGMKKKNSMQMMLASMALMLMASPAFAQKFKVAKVERTRILIDRKWDVQPDAEAAKFIAPYQHKVDSIMGPVVGSVAHDMTRHRPESELSNLLSDILVWGGRQFNEQPVFSVYNMGGIRADFAKGDINVGDVSEVAPFENKICFLTLTGEKVLELFQQIAHRGGEGVSHAVRMVITRDGKLKGVTLNGEPVDPAKSYRIATLDYLAEGNDQLVAFKSGTDVVAPKAKENNVRYIIMDYFREMKAQGKVVESRVEGRCVVE
;
A
#
# COMPACT_ATOMS: atom_id res chain seq x y z
N MET A 1 43.04 -13.57 7.87
CA MET A 1 42.30 -13.43 9.13
C MET A 1 40.83 -13.66 8.82
N SER A 2 40.34 -14.80 9.23
CA SER A 2 38.98 -15.27 8.99
C SER A 2 38.02 -14.69 10.02
N PHE A 3 36.96 -14.04 9.59
CA PHE A 3 35.86 -13.67 10.47
C PHE A 3 34.72 -14.72 10.29
N GLN A 4 34.62 -15.58 11.29
CA GLN A 4 33.41 -16.38 11.52
C GLN A 4 32.31 -15.46 12.07
N ARG A 5 31.16 -15.42 11.42
CA ARG A 5 29.94 -14.86 12.00
C ARG A 5 29.10 -15.99 12.58
N ASN A 6 28.82 -15.90 13.86
CA ASN A 6 27.85 -16.73 14.56
C ASN A 6 26.45 -16.44 14.05
N MET A 7 25.75 -17.53 13.73
CA MET A 7 24.31 -17.54 13.48
C MET A 7 23.59 -17.62 14.83
N ASP A 8 23.15 -16.50 15.36
CA ASP A 8 22.09 -16.43 16.36
C ASP A 8 21.52 -15.00 16.36
N GLY A 9 20.67 -14.73 15.36
CA GLY A 9 19.87 -13.52 15.25
C GLY A 9 18.39 -13.89 15.14
N GLN A 10 17.77 -14.31 16.24
CA GLN A 10 16.32 -14.44 16.30
C GLN A 10 15.69 -13.05 16.32
N HIS A 11 15.18 -12.62 15.18
CA HIS A 11 14.17 -11.56 15.16
C HIS A 11 12.81 -12.21 15.42
N PHE A 12 12.25 -11.92 16.59
CA PHE A 12 10.85 -12.17 16.92
C PHE A 12 9.97 -11.37 15.95
N CYS A 13 9.28 -12.07 15.05
CA CYS A 13 8.10 -11.54 14.39
C CYS A 13 6.90 -11.66 15.34
N PRO A 14 6.11 -10.61 15.56
CA PRO A 14 4.89 -10.73 16.33
C PRO A 14 3.92 -11.70 15.64
N ASP A 15 3.32 -12.53 16.45
CA ASP A 15 2.40 -13.61 16.11
C ASP A 15 1.21 -13.09 15.26
N ASN A 16 1.21 -13.41 13.98
CA ASN A 16 0.14 -13.09 13.05
C ASN A 16 -0.94 -14.18 12.95
N SER A 17 -1.03 -15.06 13.98
CA SER A 17 -2.00 -16.14 14.02
C SER A 17 -3.46 -15.65 13.97
N GLY A 18 -3.74 -14.49 14.55
CA GLY A 18 -5.09 -13.91 14.57
C GLY A 18 -5.59 -13.42 13.20
N TYR A 19 -4.70 -13.08 12.25
CA TYR A 19 -5.11 -12.61 10.91
C TYR A 19 -5.44 -13.75 9.94
N ALA A 20 -4.74 -14.87 10.05
CA ALA A 20 -5.00 -16.06 9.23
C ALA A 20 -6.33 -16.72 9.66
N GLU A 21 -6.62 -16.76 10.95
CA GLU A 21 -7.85 -17.34 11.50
C GLU A 21 -9.09 -16.53 11.09
N LYS A 22 -9.02 -15.20 11.11
CA LYS A 22 -10.12 -14.32 10.67
C LYS A 22 -10.37 -14.43 9.15
N ARG A 23 -9.34 -14.64 8.33
CA ARG A 23 -9.51 -14.83 6.88
C ARG A 23 -10.15 -16.16 6.53
N VAL A 24 -9.79 -17.24 7.21
CA VAL A 24 -10.39 -18.57 7.01
C VAL A 24 -11.85 -18.57 7.45
N GLN A 25 -12.18 -17.98 8.61
CA GLN A 25 -13.56 -17.83 9.06
C GLN A 25 -14.41 -16.96 8.10
N SER A 26 -13.84 -15.89 7.53
CA SER A 26 -14.52 -15.07 6.53
C SER A 26 -14.83 -15.86 5.26
N TYR A 27 -13.93 -16.71 4.78
CA TYR A 27 -14.15 -17.52 3.57
C TYR A 27 -15.25 -18.58 3.77
N TYR A 28 -15.30 -19.23 4.92
CA TYR A 28 -16.38 -20.19 5.24
C TYR A 28 -17.71 -19.48 5.45
N PHE A 29 -17.72 -18.29 6.04
CA PHE A 29 -18.92 -17.48 6.23
C PHE A 29 -19.52 -17.06 4.89
N PHE A 30 -18.72 -16.57 3.93
CA PHE A 30 -19.20 -16.22 2.59
C PHE A 30 -19.67 -17.41 1.77
N SER A 31 -19.03 -18.57 1.88
CA SER A 31 -19.49 -19.79 1.20
C SER A 31 -20.79 -20.31 1.79
N TYR A 32 -21.02 -20.15 3.09
CA TYR A 32 -22.27 -20.49 3.75
C TYR A 32 -23.42 -19.55 3.39
N LEU A 33 -23.14 -18.24 3.25
CA LEU A 33 -24.11 -17.25 2.78
C LEU A 33 -24.52 -17.50 1.32
N ALA A 34 -23.59 -17.85 0.46
CA ALA A 34 -23.86 -18.16 -0.94
C ALA A 34 -24.75 -19.42 -1.09
N ASN A 35 -24.53 -20.43 -0.25
CA ASN A 35 -25.39 -21.62 -0.21
C ASN A 35 -26.77 -21.33 0.42
N PHE A 36 -26.82 -20.45 1.41
CA PHE A 36 -28.08 -20.02 2.03
C PHE A 36 -28.95 -19.21 1.05
N GLN A 37 -28.34 -18.34 0.24
CA GLN A 37 -29.05 -17.62 -0.82
C GLN A 37 -29.57 -18.56 -1.93
N ARG A 38 -28.83 -19.62 -2.27
CA ARG A 38 -29.29 -20.66 -3.21
C ARG A 38 -30.47 -21.46 -2.67
N VAL A 39 -30.48 -21.80 -1.39
CA VAL A 39 -31.58 -22.52 -0.75
C VAL A 39 -32.79 -21.61 -0.56
N SER A 40 -32.62 -20.34 -0.22
CA SER A 40 -33.71 -19.36 -0.10
C SER A 40 -34.37 -19.05 -1.43
N SER A 41 -33.62 -19.04 -2.55
CA SER A 41 -34.17 -18.84 -3.89
C SER A 41 -35.03 -20.01 -4.37
N LEU A 42 -34.82 -21.23 -3.89
CA LEU A 42 -35.66 -22.40 -4.13
C LEU A 42 -36.98 -22.37 -3.30
N PHE A 43 -36.92 -21.74 -2.11
CA PHE A 43 -38.13 -21.57 -1.25
C PHE A 43 -38.99 -20.36 -1.65
N SER A 44 -38.39 -19.30 -2.22
CA SER A 44 -39.05 -18.05 -2.61
C SER A 44 -40.07 -18.25 -3.75
N ARG A 45 -39.96 -19.31 -4.55
CA ARG A 45 -40.96 -19.61 -5.62
C ARG A 45 -42.30 -20.16 -5.11
N ARG A 46 -42.41 -20.44 -3.82
CA ARG A 46 -43.68 -21.02 -3.24
C ARG A 46 -44.37 -20.17 -2.20
N PHE A 47 -43.74 -19.09 -1.67
CA PHE A 47 -44.35 -18.22 -0.68
C PHE A 47 -43.95 -16.76 -0.86
N ASN A 48 -44.88 -15.92 -1.30
CA ASN A 48 -44.75 -14.46 -1.46
C ASN A 48 -44.62 -13.68 -0.13
N TYR A 49 -44.05 -14.26 0.90
CA TYR A 49 -43.94 -13.62 2.24
C TYR A 49 -42.54 -13.32 2.71
N PHE A 50 -41.53 -13.57 1.88
CA PHE A 50 -40.10 -13.42 2.35
C PHE A 50 -39.40 -12.19 1.82
N SER A 51 -40.03 -11.37 0.99
CA SER A 51 -39.38 -10.16 0.42
C SER A 51 -39.29 -8.97 1.41
N PHE A 52 -39.89 -9.08 2.61
CA PHE A 52 -39.91 -7.99 3.59
C PHE A 52 -38.79 -8.09 4.66
N LEU A 53 -37.97 -9.13 4.64
CA LEU A 53 -36.97 -9.37 5.67
C LEU A 53 -35.51 -9.06 5.26
N SER A 54 -35.28 -8.63 3.98
CA SER A 54 -33.92 -8.39 3.51
C SER A 54 -33.39 -6.96 3.70
N SER A 55 -34.23 -6.01 4.14
CA SER A 55 -33.86 -4.59 4.23
C SER A 55 -33.60 -4.05 5.65
N SER A 56 -33.59 -4.91 6.66
CA SER A 56 -33.51 -4.43 8.06
C SER A 56 -32.66 -5.33 8.98
N PHE A 57 -31.54 -5.86 8.49
CA PHE A 57 -30.59 -6.53 9.39
C PHE A 57 -29.37 -5.63 9.63
N PRO A 58 -29.09 -5.23 10.87
CA PRO A 58 -27.80 -4.65 11.23
C PRO A 58 -26.69 -5.70 11.15
N THR A 59 -25.51 -5.31 10.74
CA THR A 59 -24.35 -6.17 10.45
C THR A 59 -23.60 -6.68 11.71
N ASP A 60 -24.14 -6.46 12.92
CA ASP A 60 -23.43 -6.75 14.18
C ASP A 60 -24.13 -7.78 15.08
N PHE A 61 -24.62 -8.89 14.52
CA PHE A 61 -25.11 -9.99 15.34
C PHE A 61 -23.98 -10.96 15.70
N THR A 62 -23.47 -10.84 16.91
CA THR A 62 -22.41 -11.72 17.45
C THR A 62 -22.88 -12.88 18.30
N ASP A 63 -24.22 -13.01 18.57
CA ASP A 63 -24.67 -14.08 19.47
C ASP A 63 -26.02 -14.69 19.03
N PHE A 64 -26.05 -16.03 19.02
CA PHE A 64 -27.23 -16.84 18.62
C PHE A 64 -28.38 -16.74 19.64
N THR A 65 -28.12 -16.23 20.81
CA THR A 65 -29.10 -16.04 21.91
C THR A 65 -30.08 -14.92 21.60
N ASP A 66 -29.65 -13.86 20.90
CA ASP A 66 -30.52 -12.72 20.54
C ASP A 66 -31.57 -13.10 19.49
N LEU A 67 -31.22 -13.99 18.58
CA LEU A 67 -32.18 -14.51 17.57
C LEU A 67 -33.29 -15.33 18.22
N PHE A 68 -32.97 -16.05 19.29
CA PHE A 68 -33.92 -16.87 20.04
C PHE A 68 -34.92 -16.04 20.86
N CYS A 69 -34.50 -14.93 21.44
CA CYS A 69 -35.35 -13.99 22.16
C CYS A 69 -36.37 -13.28 21.26
N ILE A 70 -35.99 -12.91 20.05
CA ILE A 70 -36.89 -12.30 19.06
C ILE A 70 -37.97 -13.29 18.59
N PHE A 71 -37.63 -14.57 18.41
CA PHE A 71 -38.59 -15.61 18.06
C PHE A 71 -39.53 -15.97 19.20
N ALA A 72 -39.07 -15.95 20.44
CA ALA A 72 -39.87 -16.24 21.61
C ALA A 72 -40.93 -15.17 21.91
N SER A 73 -40.57 -13.89 21.74
CA SER A 73 -41.45 -12.73 21.97
C SER A 73 -42.60 -12.63 20.97
N ARG A 74 -42.39 -13.06 19.71
CA ARG A 74 -43.45 -13.06 18.69
C ARG A 74 -44.45 -14.20 18.79
N LYS A 75 -44.15 -15.25 19.59
CA LYS A 75 -44.96 -16.46 19.72
C LYS A 75 -46.25 -16.27 20.58
N GLN A 76 -46.31 -15.25 21.44
CA GLN A 76 -47.43 -15.06 22.35
C GLN A 76 -48.75 -14.65 21.65
N ASN A 77 -48.68 -14.08 20.47
CA ASN A 77 -49.87 -13.60 19.74
C ASN A 77 -50.47 -14.58 18.71
N ILE A 78 -49.77 -15.67 18.38
CA ILE A 78 -50.23 -16.66 17.36
C ILE A 78 -50.97 -17.86 18.01
N VAL A 79 -50.79 -18.12 19.28
CA VAL A 79 -51.26 -19.36 19.93
C VAL A 79 -52.74 -19.31 20.37
N LYS A 80 -53.40 -18.15 20.36
CA LYS A 80 -54.79 -18.00 20.84
C LYS A 80 -55.90 -18.57 19.92
N GLY A 81 -55.58 -19.08 18.72
CA GLY A 81 -56.55 -19.51 17.72
C GLY A 81 -56.55 -21.00 17.30
N MET A 82 -55.65 -21.80 17.87
CA MET A 82 -55.50 -23.19 17.37
C MET A 82 -56.15 -24.22 18.27
N LYS A 83 -57.06 -25.01 17.70
CA LYS A 83 -57.77 -26.09 18.41
C LYS A 83 -56.82 -27.17 18.92
N LYS A 84 -57.07 -27.68 20.14
CA LYS A 84 -56.23 -28.57 20.97
C LYS A 84 -55.67 -29.84 20.26
N LYS A 85 -56.22 -30.22 19.09
CA LYS A 85 -55.83 -31.44 18.35
C LYS A 85 -54.56 -31.25 17.48
N ASN A 86 -54.19 -30.02 17.12
CA ASN A 86 -52.99 -29.76 16.29
C ASN A 86 -51.76 -29.43 17.12
N SER A 87 -51.91 -29.18 18.43
CA SER A 87 -50.77 -28.77 19.26
C SER A 87 -49.80 -29.92 19.51
N MET A 88 -50.29 -31.15 19.59
CA MET A 88 -49.46 -32.35 19.82
C MET A 88 -48.64 -32.72 18.56
N GLN A 89 -49.23 -32.53 17.35
CA GLN A 89 -48.50 -32.76 16.09
C GLN A 89 -47.41 -31.71 15.88
N MET A 90 -47.66 -30.44 16.22
CA MET A 90 -46.65 -29.38 16.16
C MET A 90 -45.56 -29.57 17.20
N MET A 91 -45.88 -30.08 18.40
CA MET A 91 -44.88 -30.38 19.41
C MET A 91 -44.00 -31.55 19.03
N LEU A 92 -44.56 -32.59 18.42
CA LEU A 92 -43.81 -33.72 17.83
C LEU A 92 -42.96 -33.29 16.62
N ALA A 93 -43.47 -32.42 15.77
CA ALA A 93 -42.68 -31.87 14.63
C ALA A 93 -41.56 -30.97 15.07
N SER A 94 -41.75 -30.14 16.13
CA SER A 94 -40.66 -29.30 16.67
C SER A 94 -39.62 -30.14 17.41
N MET A 95 -39.99 -31.23 18.08
CA MET A 95 -39.09 -32.17 18.73
C MET A 95 -38.31 -33.00 17.72
N ALA A 96 -38.92 -33.41 16.59
CA ALA A 96 -38.23 -34.03 15.47
C ALA A 96 -37.25 -33.08 14.78
N LEU A 97 -37.59 -31.80 14.68
CA LEU A 97 -36.69 -30.76 14.10
C LEU A 97 -35.50 -30.51 15.06
N MET A 98 -35.69 -30.53 16.37
CA MET A 98 -34.61 -30.45 17.37
C MET A 98 -33.73 -31.70 17.40
N LEU A 99 -34.28 -32.87 17.13
CA LEU A 99 -33.51 -34.13 17.03
C LEU A 99 -32.73 -34.22 15.71
N MET A 100 -33.20 -33.55 14.64
CA MET A 100 -32.46 -33.41 13.37
C MET A 100 -31.39 -32.28 13.39
N ALA A 101 -31.47 -31.37 14.35
CA ALA A 101 -30.40 -30.46 14.70
C ALA A 101 -29.36 -31.22 15.55
N SER A 102 -28.85 -32.33 15.03
CA SER A 102 -27.63 -32.93 15.57
C SER A 102 -26.59 -31.80 15.70
N PRO A 103 -25.94 -31.60 16.85
CA PRO A 103 -24.85 -30.68 16.93
C PRO A 103 -23.89 -31.10 15.79
N ALA A 104 -23.75 -30.27 14.79
CA ALA A 104 -22.66 -30.44 13.85
C ALA A 104 -21.43 -30.42 14.75
N PHE A 105 -20.87 -31.59 15.01
CA PHE A 105 -19.59 -31.70 15.68
C PHE A 105 -18.65 -30.90 14.82
N ALA A 106 -18.42 -29.66 15.19
CA ALA A 106 -17.38 -28.86 14.58
C ALA A 106 -16.09 -29.64 14.84
N GLN A 107 -15.66 -30.39 13.83
CA GLN A 107 -14.39 -31.08 13.88
C GLN A 107 -13.34 -30.00 14.14
N LYS A 108 -12.85 -29.95 15.37
CA LYS A 108 -11.72 -29.09 15.73
C LYS A 108 -10.49 -29.71 15.08
N PHE A 109 -10.17 -29.25 13.87
CA PHE A 109 -8.91 -29.60 13.25
C PHE A 109 -7.78 -28.96 14.07
N LYS A 110 -6.89 -29.81 14.59
CA LYS A 110 -5.66 -29.37 15.22
C LYS A 110 -4.54 -29.56 14.22
N VAL A 111 -3.79 -28.49 13.94
CA VAL A 111 -2.59 -28.60 13.14
C VAL A 111 -1.62 -29.52 13.86
N ALA A 112 -1.38 -30.71 13.32
CA ALA A 112 -0.52 -31.72 13.93
C ALA A 112 0.97 -31.45 13.63
N LYS A 113 1.28 -30.93 12.45
CA LYS A 113 2.64 -30.65 12.01
C LYS A 113 2.62 -29.62 10.88
N VAL A 114 3.56 -28.69 10.87
CA VAL A 114 3.83 -27.79 9.77
C VAL A 114 5.26 -28.06 9.31
N GLU A 115 5.43 -28.53 8.08
CA GLU A 115 6.74 -28.65 7.45
C GLU A 115 6.95 -27.47 6.49
N ARG A 116 8.11 -26.83 6.58
CA ARG A 116 8.50 -25.75 5.68
C ARG A 116 9.72 -26.19 4.89
N THR A 117 9.60 -26.09 3.58
CA THR A 117 10.74 -26.29 2.68
C THR A 117 11.02 -24.98 1.96
N ARG A 118 12.26 -24.54 1.98
CA ARG A 118 12.72 -23.40 1.20
C ARG A 118 13.38 -23.91 -0.07
N ILE A 119 12.75 -23.65 -1.20
CA ILE A 119 13.31 -23.94 -2.51
C ILE A 119 13.89 -22.63 -3.04
N LEU A 120 15.19 -22.59 -3.23
CA LEU A 120 15.84 -21.46 -3.87
C LEU A 120 15.63 -21.59 -5.38
N ILE A 121 15.04 -20.58 -5.98
CA ILE A 121 14.94 -20.48 -7.44
C ILE A 121 16.25 -19.81 -7.90
N ASP A 122 17.09 -20.58 -8.51
CA ASP A 122 18.38 -20.18 -9.04
C ASP A 122 18.56 -20.73 -10.47
N ARG A 123 19.66 -20.40 -11.14
CA ARG A 123 19.92 -20.78 -12.54
C ARG A 123 19.85 -22.28 -12.83
N LYS A 124 19.86 -23.16 -11.83
CA LYS A 124 19.70 -24.59 -12.04
C LYS A 124 18.31 -24.96 -12.57
N TRP A 125 17.32 -24.11 -12.32
CA TRP A 125 15.95 -24.30 -12.82
C TRP A 125 15.79 -23.88 -14.28
N ASP A 126 16.77 -23.12 -14.84
CA ASP A 126 16.76 -22.64 -16.22
C ASP A 126 17.32 -23.69 -17.19
N VAL A 127 17.87 -24.81 -16.69
CA VAL A 127 18.54 -25.84 -17.48
C VAL A 127 17.57 -26.54 -18.44
N GLN A 128 16.30 -26.62 -18.10
CA GLN A 128 15.24 -27.19 -18.93
C GLN A 128 14.03 -26.25 -18.96
N PRO A 129 14.07 -25.19 -19.80
CA PRO A 129 12.93 -24.30 -19.92
C PRO A 129 11.73 -25.04 -20.51
N ASP A 130 10.55 -24.78 -19.95
CA ASP A 130 9.30 -25.29 -20.50
C ASP A 130 9.00 -24.59 -21.84
N ALA A 131 9.09 -25.35 -22.94
CA ALA A 131 8.92 -24.83 -24.29
C ALA A 131 7.48 -24.33 -24.56
N GLU A 132 6.46 -24.94 -23.94
CA GLU A 132 5.07 -24.49 -24.08
C GLU A 132 4.82 -23.18 -23.34
N ALA A 133 5.33 -23.08 -22.10
CA ALA A 133 5.27 -21.86 -21.32
C ALA A 133 6.03 -20.72 -22.03
N ALA A 134 7.24 -20.98 -22.54
CA ALA A 134 8.01 -19.99 -23.29
C ALA A 134 7.26 -19.51 -24.55
N LYS A 135 6.66 -20.43 -25.31
CA LYS A 135 5.85 -20.10 -26.50
C LYS A 135 4.61 -19.27 -26.13
N PHE A 136 3.97 -19.58 -25.02
CA PHE A 136 2.81 -18.83 -24.55
C PHE A 136 3.17 -17.42 -24.10
N ILE A 137 4.30 -17.24 -23.41
CA ILE A 137 4.73 -15.96 -22.86
C ILE A 137 5.38 -15.07 -23.93
N ALA A 138 6.03 -15.64 -24.96
CA ALA A 138 6.81 -14.89 -25.95
C ALA A 138 6.10 -13.66 -26.58
N PRO A 139 4.82 -13.72 -27.01
CA PRO A 139 4.14 -12.54 -27.56
C PRO A 139 3.98 -11.39 -26.55
N TYR A 140 3.76 -11.72 -25.27
CA TYR A 140 3.65 -10.73 -24.21
C TYR A 140 5.01 -10.16 -23.85
N GLN A 141 6.05 -10.99 -23.79
CA GLN A 141 7.42 -10.59 -23.53
C GLN A 141 7.89 -9.61 -24.62
N HIS A 142 7.72 -9.91 -25.89
CA HIS A 142 8.07 -9.00 -26.98
C HIS A 142 7.38 -7.64 -26.86
N LYS A 143 6.10 -7.63 -26.46
CA LYS A 143 5.36 -6.39 -26.23
C LYS A 143 5.93 -5.61 -25.04
N VAL A 144 6.23 -6.27 -23.94
CA VAL A 144 6.83 -5.66 -22.75
C VAL A 144 8.21 -5.10 -23.10
N ASP A 145 9.07 -5.89 -23.75
CA ASP A 145 10.43 -5.51 -24.13
C ASP A 145 10.42 -4.30 -25.06
N SER A 146 9.47 -4.21 -25.98
CA SER A 146 9.34 -3.07 -26.88
C SER A 146 8.97 -1.76 -26.17
N ILE A 147 8.27 -1.83 -25.05
CA ILE A 147 7.80 -0.67 -24.27
C ILE A 147 8.80 -0.31 -23.18
N MET A 148 9.30 -1.32 -22.46
CA MET A 148 10.12 -1.15 -21.27
C MET A 148 11.63 -1.18 -21.56
N GLY A 149 12.06 -1.78 -22.67
CA GLY A 149 13.46 -1.91 -23.06
C GLY A 149 14.19 -0.64 -23.53
N PRO A 150 13.52 0.39 -24.12
CA PRO A 150 14.24 1.57 -24.60
C PRO A 150 15.05 2.26 -23.50
N VAL A 151 16.37 2.44 -23.77
CA VAL A 151 17.31 3.10 -22.85
C VAL A 151 17.08 4.60 -22.84
N VAL A 152 16.76 5.15 -21.68
CA VAL A 152 16.49 6.58 -21.47
C VAL A 152 17.75 7.36 -21.04
N GLY A 153 18.73 6.71 -20.44
CA GLY A 153 19.97 7.34 -19.97
C GLY A 153 20.89 6.34 -19.30
N SER A 154 21.81 6.81 -18.45
CA SER A 154 22.71 5.96 -17.68
C SER A 154 23.07 6.60 -16.34
N VAL A 155 23.47 5.77 -15.37
CA VAL A 155 23.96 6.19 -14.05
C VAL A 155 25.41 5.76 -13.84
N ALA A 156 26.18 6.59 -13.14
CA ALA A 156 27.62 6.40 -12.95
C ALA A 156 27.98 5.27 -11.96
N HIS A 157 27.09 4.97 -11.03
CA HIS A 157 27.23 3.95 -9.99
C HIS A 157 25.86 3.46 -9.53
N ASP A 158 25.86 2.40 -8.72
CA ASP A 158 24.65 1.90 -8.08
C ASP A 158 24.08 2.98 -7.15
N MET A 159 22.78 3.24 -7.26
CA MET A 159 22.07 4.19 -6.41
C MET A 159 20.97 3.46 -5.66
N THR A 160 21.11 3.37 -4.35
CA THR A 160 20.17 2.69 -3.48
C THR A 160 19.31 3.68 -2.70
N ARG A 161 18.18 3.21 -2.18
CA ARG A 161 17.35 4.01 -1.27
C ARG A 161 17.55 3.59 0.18
N HIS A 162 17.81 4.52 1.06
CA HIS A 162 17.83 4.31 2.51
C HIS A 162 17.62 5.64 3.26
N ARG A 163 17.15 5.54 4.49
CA ARG A 163 17.06 6.68 5.40
C ARG A 163 18.37 6.87 6.16
N PRO A 164 18.70 8.07 6.58
CA PRO A 164 17.95 9.33 6.47
C PRO A 164 18.05 10.00 5.10
N GLU A 165 19.08 9.70 4.33
CA GLU A 165 19.45 10.26 3.03
C GLU A 165 20.07 9.16 2.17
N SER A 166 19.88 9.21 0.87
CA SER A 166 20.51 8.30 -0.10
C SER A 166 20.72 8.99 -1.45
N GLU A 167 21.62 8.45 -2.27
CA GLU A 167 21.88 8.96 -3.61
C GLU A 167 20.60 9.00 -4.45
N LEU A 168 19.81 7.92 -4.40
CA LEU A 168 18.60 7.81 -5.20
C LEU A 168 17.51 8.78 -4.72
N SER A 169 17.33 8.94 -3.41
CA SER A 169 16.35 9.90 -2.90
C SER A 169 16.75 11.36 -3.20
N ASN A 170 18.04 11.65 -3.17
CA ASN A 170 18.57 12.95 -3.56
C ASN A 170 18.30 13.23 -5.04
N LEU A 171 18.62 12.27 -5.92
CA LEU A 171 18.38 12.37 -7.36
C LEU A 171 16.90 12.62 -7.66
N LEU A 172 16.00 11.81 -7.12
CA LEU A 172 14.57 11.94 -7.42
C LEU A 172 13.99 13.26 -6.92
N SER A 173 14.45 13.74 -5.77
CA SER A 173 14.04 15.04 -5.26
C SER A 173 14.56 16.18 -6.14
N ASP A 174 15.82 16.13 -6.58
CA ASP A 174 16.37 17.13 -7.49
C ASP A 174 15.65 17.13 -8.86
N ILE A 175 15.24 15.96 -9.34
CA ILE A 175 14.42 15.83 -10.55
C ILE A 175 13.07 16.53 -10.41
N LEU A 176 12.43 16.52 -9.23
CA LEU A 176 11.19 17.28 -9.03
C LEU A 176 11.41 18.78 -9.14
N VAL A 177 12.52 19.31 -8.62
CA VAL A 177 12.87 20.75 -8.80
C VAL A 177 13.15 21.04 -10.27
N TRP A 178 13.95 20.20 -10.93
CA TRP A 178 14.24 20.32 -12.37
C TRP A 178 12.96 20.27 -13.23
N GLY A 179 12.01 19.40 -12.88
CA GLY A 179 10.73 19.25 -13.57
C GLY A 179 9.86 20.49 -13.50
N GLY A 180 10.03 21.34 -12.49
CA GLY A 180 9.27 22.60 -12.32
C GLY A 180 9.31 23.49 -13.56
N ARG A 181 10.41 23.52 -14.29
CA ARG A 181 10.58 24.32 -15.52
C ARG A 181 9.55 24.00 -16.61
N GLN A 182 9.05 22.75 -16.69
CA GLN A 182 8.03 22.36 -17.67
C GLN A 182 6.67 23.01 -17.37
N PHE A 183 6.49 23.51 -16.16
CA PHE A 183 5.26 24.10 -15.67
C PHE A 183 5.40 25.59 -15.35
N ASN A 184 6.51 26.24 -15.72
CA ASN A 184 6.88 27.62 -15.33
C ASN A 184 6.94 27.80 -13.80
N GLU A 185 7.28 26.74 -13.06
CA GLU A 185 7.41 26.71 -11.61
C GLU A 185 8.88 26.76 -11.19
N GLN A 186 9.15 27.49 -10.12
CA GLN A 186 10.48 27.65 -9.52
C GLN A 186 10.45 27.27 -8.05
N PRO A 187 10.32 25.99 -7.73
CA PRO A 187 10.29 25.56 -6.33
C PRO A 187 11.65 25.80 -5.67
N VAL A 188 11.60 26.30 -4.42
CA VAL A 188 12.80 26.51 -3.60
C VAL A 188 13.41 25.16 -3.21
N PHE A 189 12.57 24.18 -2.92
CA PHE A 189 12.97 22.81 -2.62
C PHE A 189 11.89 21.81 -3.00
N SER A 190 12.20 20.54 -2.89
CA SER A 190 11.25 19.46 -3.10
C SER A 190 11.33 18.40 -2.00
N VAL A 191 10.26 17.62 -1.90
CA VAL A 191 10.17 16.43 -1.04
C VAL A 191 9.66 15.25 -1.86
N TYR A 192 10.39 14.13 -1.80
CA TYR A 192 10.02 12.84 -2.38
C TYR A 192 9.97 11.78 -1.26
N ASN A 193 8.89 11.02 -1.14
CA ASN A 193 8.79 10.04 -0.06
C ASN A 193 9.62 8.77 -0.34
N MET A 194 10.42 8.38 0.63
CA MET A 194 11.23 7.14 0.57
C MET A 194 10.39 5.90 0.32
N GLY A 195 9.16 5.86 0.86
CA GLY A 195 8.23 4.75 0.64
C GLY A 195 7.76 4.62 -0.81
N GLY A 196 7.82 5.70 -1.58
CA GLY A 196 7.47 5.75 -3.01
C GLY A 196 8.53 5.16 -3.93
N ILE A 197 9.78 5.07 -3.47
CA ILE A 197 10.91 4.48 -4.21
C ILE A 197 10.86 2.97 -3.99
N ARG A 198 10.71 2.16 -5.05
CA ARG A 198 10.43 0.72 -4.92
C ARG A 198 11.53 -0.20 -5.42
N ALA A 199 12.49 0.31 -6.18
CA ALA A 199 13.68 -0.38 -6.64
C ALA A 199 14.89 0.55 -6.57
N ASP A 200 16.07 0.04 -6.83
CA ASP A 200 17.32 0.76 -6.91
C ASP A 200 17.78 0.86 -8.37
N PHE A 201 18.63 1.83 -8.71
CA PHE A 201 19.29 1.86 -10.00
C PHE A 201 20.64 1.14 -9.92
N ALA A 202 20.84 0.17 -10.80
CA ALA A 202 22.15 -0.45 -11.00
C ALA A 202 23.00 0.43 -11.95
N LYS A 203 24.31 0.45 -11.72
CA LYS A 203 25.28 1.15 -12.57
C LYS A 203 25.14 0.72 -14.03
N GLY A 204 25.11 1.68 -14.92
CA GLY A 204 25.05 1.46 -16.38
C GLY A 204 23.81 2.09 -17.00
N ASP A 205 23.36 1.49 -18.09
CA ASP A 205 22.20 1.97 -18.85
C ASP A 205 20.91 1.80 -18.03
N ILE A 206 20.06 2.82 -18.09
CA ILE A 206 18.74 2.87 -17.48
C ILE A 206 17.70 2.86 -18.60
N ASN A 207 16.79 1.91 -18.55
CA ASN A 207 15.68 1.78 -19.49
C ASN A 207 14.34 2.25 -18.86
N VAL A 208 13.28 2.23 -19.67
CA VAL A 208 11.93 2.61 -19.23
C VAL A 208 11.42 1.70 -18.11
N GLY A 209 11.79 0.40 -18.15
CA GLY A 209 11.44 -0.59 -17.12
C GLY A 209 12.06 -0.23 -15.78
N ASP A 210 13.37 0.06 -15.75
CA ASP A 210 14.09 0.43 -14.52
C ASP A 210 13.44 1.64 -13.84
N VAL A 211 13.10 2.68 -14.61
CA VAL A 211 12.39 3.86 -14.06
C VAL A 211 11.01 3.48 -13.56
N SER A 212 10.31 2.56 -14.24
CA SER A 212 8.99 2.11 -13.84
C SER A 212 9.02 1.25 -12.57
N GLU A 213 10.11 0.52 -12.32
CA GLU A 213 10.33 -0.23 -11.08
C GLU A 213 10.68 0.69 -9.91
N VAL A 214 11.49 1.71 -10.13
CA VAL A 214 11.84 2.73 -9.12
C VAL A 214 10.62 3.56 -8.72
N ALA A 215 9.82 4.02 -9.70
CA ALA A 215 8.64 4.86 -9.50
C ALA A 215 7.36 4.19 -10.09
N PRO A 216 6.85 3.07 -9.49
CA PRO A 216 5.75 2.30 -10.07
C PRO A 216 4.39 2.98 -9.94
N PHE A 217 4.25 3.94 -9.05
CA PHE A 217 3.00 4.63 -8.79
C PHE A 217 2.71 5.66 -9.88
N GLU A 218 1.41 5.95 -10.10
CA GLU A 218 0.97 6.96 -11.05
C GLU A 218 0.88 8.37 -10.42
N ASN A 219 1.74 8.64 -9.44
CA ASN A 219 1.82 9.94 -8.79
C ASN A 219 2.24 11.02 -9.78
N LYS A 220 1.60 12.18 -9.69
CA LYS A 220 1.90 13.33 -10.51
C LYS A 220 2.71 14.36 -9.73
N ILE A 221 3.50 15.14 -10.45
CA ILE A 221 4.17 16.28 -9.83
C ILE A 221 3.13 17.29 -9.35
N CYS A 222 3.39 17.85 -8.19
CA CYS A 222 2.55 18.86 -7.57
C CYS A 222 3.42 20.00 -7.03
N PHE A 223 2.97 21.23 -7.23
CA PHE A 223 3.59 22.41 -6.69
C PHE A 223 2.60 23.10 -5.76
N LEU A 224 3.09 23.56 -4.63
CA LEU A 224 2.29 24.26 -3.64
C LEU A 224 3.15 25.25 -2.85
N THR A 225 2.51 26.22 -2.22
CA THR A 225 3.15 27.22 -1.38
C THR A 225 2.81 26.94 0.09
N LEU A 226 3.84 26.84 0.95
CA LEU A 226 3.67 26.78 2.41
C LEU A 226 4.24 28.02 3.07
N THR A 227 3.62 28.45 4.17
CA THR A 227 4.26 29.43 5.07
C THR A 227 5.47 28.81 5.75
N GLY A 228 6.43 29.63 6.19
CA GLY A 228 7.62 29.12 6.87
C GLY A 228 7.32 28.35 8.15
N GLU A 229 6.27 28.73 8.89
CA GLU A 229 5.77 27.94 10.01
C GLU A 229 5.40 26.52 9.58
N LYS A 230 4.67 26.37 8.46
CA LYS A 230 4.26 25.07 7.92
C LYS A 230 5.42 24.30 7.31
N VAL A 231 6.42 25.00 6.79
CA VAL A 231 7.69 24.37 6.35
C VAL A 231 8.43 23.78 7.54
N LEU A 232 8.53 24.48 8.67
CA LEU A 232 9.12 23.97 9.90
C LEU A 232 8.35 22.75 10.43
N GLU A 233 7.00 22.81 10.41
CA GLU A 233 6.16 21.66 10.77
C GLU A 233 6.41 20.47 9.84
N LEU A 234 6.51 20.69 8.52
CA LEU A 234 6.84 19.65 7.54
C LEU A 234 8.17 18.97 7.84
N PHE A 235 9.22 19.76 8.13
CA PHE A 235 10.54 19.18 8.46
C PHE A 235 10.54 18.46 9.80
N GLN A 236 9.72 18.89 10.77
CA GLN A 236 9.51 18.10 12.00
C GLN A 236 8.83 16.77 11.71
N GLN A 237 7.86 16.72 10.79
CA GLN A 237 7.20 15.48 10.36
C GLN A 237 8.18 14.56 9.60
N ILE A 238 9.04 15.14 8.74
CA ILE A 238 10.11 14.41 8.06
C ILE A 238 11.11 13.83 9.08
N ALA A 239 11.50 14.61 10.09
CA ALA A 239 12.38 14.14 11.15
C ALA A 239 11.78 12.95 11.93
N HIS A 240 10.48 13.02 12.27
CA HIS A 240 9.77 11.94 12.96
C HIS A 240 9.77 10.63 12.13
N ARG A 241 9.82 10.71 10.83
CA ARG A 241 9.91 9.56 9.91
C ARG A 241 11.34 9.05 9.71
N GLY A 242 12.34 9.70 10.32
CA GLY A 242 13.76 9.37 10.17
C GLY A 242 14.36 9.84 8.83
N GLY A 243 13.80 10.88 8.22
CA GLY A 243 14.23 11.44 6.94
C GLY A 243 13.34 11.02 5.76
N GLU A 244 13.28 11.84 4.75
CA GLU A 244 12.67 11.61 3.43
C GLU A 244 13.61 12.19 2.36
N GLY A 245 13.36 11.92 1.08
CA GLY A 245 14.09 12.54 -0.01
C GLY A 245 13.83 14.05 -0.02
N VAL A 246 14.89 14.83 0.02
CA VAL A 246 14.84 16.30 -0.08
C VAL A 246 15.84 16.80 -1.11
N SER A 247 15.52 17.89 -1.81
CA SER A 247 16.41 18.44 -2.83
C SER A 247 17.63 19.14 -2.26
N HIS A 248 18.59 19.43 -3.12
CA HIS A 248 19.91 20.00 -2.81
C HIS A 248 19.87 21.27 -1.93
N ALA A 249 18.81 22.07 -2.05
CA ALA A 249 18.64 23.29 -1.24
C ALA A 249 18.51 23.03 0.26
N VAL A 250 18.17 21.81 0.68
CA VAL A 250 17.86 21.47 2.07
C VAL A 250 19.12 20.97 2.80
N ARG A 251 19.30 21.45 4.03
CA ARG A 251 20.20 20.84 5.01
C ARG A 251 19.45 20.76 6.33
N MET A 252 19.24 19.56 6.84
CA MET A 252 18.52 19.33 8.10
C MET A 252 19.30 18.39 9.02
N VAL A 253 19.18 18.63 10.31
CA VAL A 253 19.72 17.78 11.37
C VAL A 253 18.57 17.25 12.19
N ILE A 254 18.52 15.94 12.35
CA ILE A 254 17.51 15.25 13.14
C ILE A 254 18.13 14.43 14.26
N THR A 255 17.39 14.20 15.31
CA THR A 255 17.82 13.33 16.41
C THR A 255 17.41 11.88 16.15
N ARG A 256 18.03 10.94 16.85
CA ARG A 256 17.67 9.50 16.79
C ARG A 256 16.24 9.22 17.26
N ASP A 257 15.68 10.08 18.10
CA ASP A 257 14.29 10.00 18.57
C ASP A 257 13.31 10.78 17.65
N GLY A 258 13.76 11.18 16.46
CA GLY A 258 12.91 11.76 15.42
C GLY A 258 12.51 13.22 15.63
N LYS A 259 13.36 14.00 16.31
CA LYS A 259 13.13 15.45 16.46
C LYS A 259 14.00 16.24 15.48
N LEU A 260 13.46 17.32 14.97
CA LEU A 260 14.20 18.29 14.17
C LEU A 260 15.07 19.14 15.10
N LYS A 261 16.41 19.14 14.90
CA LYS A 261 17.33 20.07 15.57
C LYS A 261 17.47 21.39 14.83
N GLY A 262 17.46 21.33 13.51
CA GLY A 262 17.59 22.50 12.68
C GLY A 262 17.41 22.18 11.21
N VAL A 263 17.04 23.18 10.43
CA VAL A 263 16.90 23.11 8.98
C VAL A 263 17.26 24.43 8.34
N THR A 264 17.99 24.37 7.23
CA THR A 264 18.28 25.52 6.37
C THR A 264 17.86 25.22 4.94
N LEU A 265 17.52 26.28 4.22
CA LEU A 265 17.22 26.28 2.79
C LEU A 265 18.22 27.22 2.10
N ASN A 266 18.99 26.68 1.16
CA ASN A 266 20.08 27.42 0.49
C ASN A 266 21.07 28.06 1.49
N GLY A 267 21.32 27.40 2.62
CA GLY A 267 22.21 27.86 3.67
C GLY A 267 21.58 28.81 4.70
N GLU A 268 20.37 29.31 4.45
CA GLU A 268 19.67 30.22 5.35
C GLU A 268 18.65 29.48 6.21
N PRO A 269 18.49 29.86 7.50
CA PRO A 269 17.40 29.33 8.33
C PRO A 269 16.03 29.60 7.71
N VAL A 270 15.09 28.69 7.91
CA VAL A 270 13.69 28.87 7.48
C VAL A 270 13.10 30.04 8.26
N ASP A 271 12.65 31.09 7.55
CA ASP A 271 11.97 32.24 8.13
C ASP A 271 10.47 31.93 8.26
N PRO A 272 9.90 31.86 9.47
CA PRO A 272 8.48 31.55 9.67
C PRO A 272 7.53 32.50 8.96
N ALA A 273 7.94 33.77 8.75
CA ALA A 273 7.09 34.80 8.14
C ALA A 273 7.08 34.77 6.61
N LYS A 274 8.00 34.03 5.97
CA LYS A 274 8.07 33.89 4.52
C LYS A 274 7.19 32.75 4.01
N SER A 275 6.94 32.78 2.71
CA SER A 275 6.31 31.67 1.98
C SER A 275 7.33 31.01 1.06
N TYR A 276 7.19 29.70 0.92
CA TYR A 276 8.12 28.86 0.15
C TYR A 276 7.37 28.06 -0.90
N ARG A 277 7.81 28.13 -2.15
CA ARG A 277 7.30 27.31 -3.25
C ARG A 277 7.97 25.96 -3.23
N ILE A 278 7.19 24.87 -3.25
CA ILE A 278 7.67 23.49 -3.04
C ILE A 278 7.19 22.62 -4.18
N ALA A 279 8.07 21.73 -4.68
CA ALA A 279 7.67 20.63 -5.54
C ALA A 279 7.54 19.34 -4.74
N THR A 280 6.51 18.56 -5.00
CA THR A 280 6.28 17.28 -4.36
C THR A 280 5.40 16.38 -5.25
N LEU A 281 4.90 15.28 -4.71
CA LEU A 281 3.93 14.39 -5.34
C LEU A 281 2.51 14.79 -4.95
N ASP A 282 1.54 14.63 -5.85
CA ASP A 282 0.11 14.80 -5.53
C ASP A 282 -0.31 13.98 -4.31
N TYR A 283 0.20 12.75 -4.19
CA TYR A 283 0.04 11.88 -3.02
C TYR A 283 0.47 12.55 -1.70
N LEU A 284 1.63 13.22 -1.69
CA LEU A 284 2.14 13.90 -0.50
C LEU A 284 1.39 15.23 -0.25
N ALA A 285 1.01 15.94 -1.30
CA ALA A 285 0.22 17.17 -1.19
C ALA A 285 -1.11 16.95 -0.46
N GLU A 286 -1.68 15.74 -0.57
CA GLU A 286 -2.86 15.31 0.19
C GLU A 286 -2.58 15.01 1.67
N GLY A 287 -1.32 15.14 2.14
CA GLY A 287 -0.90 14.91 3.53
C GLY A 287 -0.71 13.44 3.87
N ASN A 288 -0.51 12.59 2.89
CA ASN A 288 -0.18 11.19 3.08
C ASN A 288 1.22 11.02 3.69
N ASP A 289 1.56 9.80 4.09
CA ASP A 289 2.83 9.50 4.78
C ASP A 289 3.06 10.34 6.05
N GLN A 290 1.98 10.78 6.71
CA GLN A 290 2.02 11.62 7.92
C GLN A 290 2.65 13.02 7.68
N LEU A 291 2.81 13.46 6.44
CA LEU A 291 3.28 14.79 6.09
C LEU A 291 2.09 15.77 5.97
N VAL A 292 1.32 15.87 7.04
CA VAL A 292 0.03 16.59 7.05
C VAL A 292 0.18 18.10 6.87
N ALA A 293 1.38 18.66 7.10
CA ALA A 293 1.67 20.08 6.85
C ALA A 293 1.38 20.47 5.39
N PHE A 294 1.53 19.55 4.43
CA PHE A 294 1.20 19.80 3.03
C PHE A 294 -0.27 20.17 2.77
N LYS A 295 -1.21 19.73 3.62
CA LYS A 295 -2.63 20.12 3.52
C LYS A 295 -2.89 21.62 3.68
N SER A 296 -1.94 22.34 4.28
CA SER A 296 -2.01 23.78 4.42
C SER A 296 -1.48 24.52 3.18
N GLY A 297 -1.15 23.80 2.11
CA GLY A 297 -0.63 24.37 0.87
C GLY A 297 -1.64 25.25 0.16
N THR A 298 -1.17 26.39 -0.31
CA THR A 298 -1.89 27.33 -1.18
C THR A 298 -1.29 27.30 -2.59
N ASP A 299 -1.94 27.97 -3.52
CA ASP A 299 -1.51 28.10 -4.92
C ASP A 299 -1.12 26.75 -5.54
N VAL A 300 -1.97 25.74 -5.30
CA VAL A 300 -1.69 24.37 -5.70
C VAL A 300 -1.78 24.22 -7.22
N VAL A 301 -0.68 23.81 -7.84
CA VAL A 301 -0.59 23.42 -9.25
C VAL A 301 -0.33 21.91 -9.31
N ALA A 302 -1.37 21.16 -9.63
CA ALA A 302 -1.33 19.69 -9.75
C ALA A 302 -1.87 19.27 -11.13
N PRO A 303 -1.04 19.28 -12.17
CA PRO A 303 -1.45 18.94 -13.52
C PRO A 303 -1.82 17.46 -13.63
N LYS A 304 -3.05 17.19 -14.12
CA LYS A 304 -3.64 15.84 -14.09
C LYS A 304 -3.37 14.98 -15.33
N ALA A 305 -2.78 15.56 -16.37
CA ALA A 305 -2.46 14.82 -17.59
C ALA A 305 -1.50 13.64 -17.30
N LYS A 306 -1.59 12.60 -18.11
CA LYS A 306 -0.79 11.37 -17.90
C LYS A 306 0.72 11.66 -18.01
N GLU A 307 1.09 12.59 -18.87
CA GLU A 307 2.47 13.03 -19.13
C GLU A 307 3.13 13.64 -17.88
N ASN A 308 2.32 14.15 -16.97
CA ASN A 308 2.78 14.76 -15.71
C ASN A 308 3.01 13.75 -14.59
N ASN A 309 2.87 12.46 -14.87
CA ASN A 309 3.30 11.41 -13.98
C ASN A 309 4.81 11.52 -13.75
N VAL A 310 5.23 11.48 -12.49
CA VAL A 310 6.63 11.68 -12.09
C VAL A 310 7.57 10.71 -12.79
N ARG A 311 7.14 9.50 -13.08
CA ARG A 311 7.93 8.52 -13.85
C ARG A 311 8.35 9.06 -15.22
N TYR A 312 7.48 9.79 -15.92
CA TYR A 312 7.82 10.39 -17.22
C TYR A 312 8.76 11.59 -17.06
N ILE A 313 8.60 12.39 -16.01
CA ILE A 313 9.52 13.48 -15.68
C ILE A 313 10.92 12.94 -15.39
N ILE A 314 11.01 11.81 -14.66
CA ILE A 314 12.29 11.11 -14.44
C ILE A 314 12.89 10.66 -15.78
N MET A 315 12.11 10.02 -16.65
CA MET A 315 12.57 9.59 -17.98
C MET A 315 13.04 10.78 -18.83
N ASP A 316 12.34 11.90 -18.79
CA ASP A 316 12.70 13.09 -19.57
C ASP A 316 13.98 13.72 -19.04
N TYR A 317 14.20 13.74 -17.73
CA TYR A 317 15.48 14.13 -17.15
C TYR A 317 16.63 13.26 -17.67
N PHE A 318 16.47 11.94 -17.62
CA PHE A 318 17.48 11.00 -18.13
C PHE A 318 17.74 11.20 -19.64
N ARG A 319 16.68 11.38 -20.44
CA ARG A 319 16.80 11.64 -21.87
C ARG A 319 17.56 12.93 -22.16
N GLU A 320 17.30 13.98 -21.38
CA GLU A 320 18.02 15.23 -21.52
C GLU A 320 19.51 15.08 -21.17
N MET A 321 19.83 14.38 -20.06
CA MET A 321 21.21 14.10 -19.69
C MET A 321 21.92 13.28 -20.78
N LYS A 322 21.27 12.27 -21.31
CA LYS A 322 21.77 11.46 -22.43
C LYS A 322 22.01 12.30 -23.69
N ALA A 323 21.08 13.17 -24.04
CA ALA A 323 21.23 14.06 -25.19
C ALA A 323 22.42 15.05 -25.05
N GLN A 324 22.77 15.38 -23.79
CA GLN A 324 23.95 16.21 -23.48
C GLN A 324 25.23 15.36 -23.34
N GLY A 325 25.19 14.05 -23.58
CA GLY A 325 26.33 13.14 -23.41
C GLY A 325 26.75 12.96 -21.96
N LYS A 326 25.86 13.23 -21.00
CA LYS A 326 26.14 13.13 -19.56
C LYS A 326 25.60 11.83 -18.98
N VAL A 327 26.41 11.24 -18.09
CA VAL A 327 26.00 10.16 -17.21
C VAL A 327 25.45 10.77 -15.93
N VAL A 328 24.31 10.32 -15.46
CA VAL A 328 23.67 10.85 -14.25
C VAL A 328 24.45 10.38 -13.03
N GLU A 329 24.72 11.30 -12.13
CA GLU A 329 25.42 11.08 -10.89
C GLU A 329 24.67 11.76 -9.73
N SER A 330 24.60 11.09 -8.59
CA SER A 330 24.08 11.65 -7.36
C SER A 330 24.87 11.09 -6.18
N ARG A 331 24.98 11.86 -5.12
CA ARG A 331 25.77 11.50 -3.93
C ARG A 331 25.03 11.87 -2.66
N VAL A 332 25.37 11.20 -1.57
CA VAL A 332 24.99 11.64 -0.22
C VAL A 332 25.77 12.92 0.10
N GLU A 333 25.07 13.99 0.43
CA GLU A 333 25.62 15.34 0.63
C GLU A 333 25.41 15.89 2.04
N GLY A 334 24.84 15.09 2.95
CA GLY A 334 24.47 15.55 4.28
C GLY A 334 23.21 16.44 4.27
N ARG A 335 22.27 16.18 3.34
CA ARG A 335 20.99 16.89 3.31
C ARG A 335 20.12 16.57 4.52
N CYS A 336 20.25 15.35 5.06
CA CYS A 336 19.61 14.91 6.29
C CYS A 336 20.61 14.11 7.14
N VAL A 337 21.02 14.67 8.27
CA VAL A 337 22.00 14.07 9.18
C VAL A 337 21.31 13.68 10.49
N VAL A 338 21.66 12.51 11.03
CA VAL A 338 21.18 12.04 12.34
C VAL A 338 22.30 12.25 13.37
N GLU A 339 21.98 12.93 14.48
CA GLU A 339 22.84 13.15 15.63
C GLU A 339 22.30 12.49 16.91
#